data_8ebd057222ced3199918d67910ab0901
#
_entry.id   8ebd057222ced3199918d67910ab0901
#
_cell.length_a   1.000
_cell.length_b   1.000
_cell.length_c   1.000
_cell.angle_alpha   90.00
_cell.angle_beta   90.00
_cell.angle_gamma   90.00
#
_symmetry.space_group_name_H-M   'P 1'
#
loop_
_entity.id
_entity.type
_entity.pdbx_description
1 polymer ?
#
loop_
_entity_poly.entity_id
_entity_poly.type
_entity_poly.pdbx_seq_one_letter_code
_entity_poly.pdbx_strand_id
1 'polypeptide(L)'
;MSNTQSIQDLNNILKEFFLSEGFKYIEPSLVIKSDIYFETSGEQIRKDMFSVVSSKEEEMCLRPDLTIPTCQKFLEENKKFDQAKLCYSGPIFRSSSTSNSIELNQSGIEILNMNSDNDGNYREEIETINLAIKALRHINKEDIEINIGNISLFIEFLSCLDLPQRWKDRLRRHFFRRDYFESLLKRIESGIGFNEIRKEDLLKTHLGIDADISDKDLNNLLANINPIEFGERSIEDIIRRLNIKSETIISTEKGIEIAKTIREFLKIECDLGKLSEAILNFTNQKNINQFASVIKMASTFSEKINQGLSNKNINFKT
;
A
#
# COMPACT_ATOMS: atom_id res chain seq x y z
N MET A 1 -30.12 9.55 -31.56
CA MET A 1 -29.93 10.65 -30.60
C MET A 1 -29.36 10.02 -29.36
N SER A 2 -28.04 10.14 -29.12
CA SER A 2 -27.38 9.65 -27.93
C SER A 2 -27.81 10.53 -26.75
N ASN A 3 -28.64 10.01 -25.86
CA ASN A 3 -28.90 10.64 -24.57
C ASN A 3 -27.61 10.67 -23.78
N THR A 4 -26.88 11.76 -23.85
CA THR A 4 -25.74 12.02 -22.99
C THR A 4 -26.33 12.31 -21.59
N GLN A 5 -26.44 11.29 -20.74
CA GLN A 5 -26.84 11.48 -19.35
C GLN A 5 -25.90 12.50 -18.71
N SER A 6 -26.46 13.49 -18.04
CA SER A 6 -25.64 14.46 -17.32
C SER A 6 -24.92 13.75 -16.15
N ILE A 7 -23.77 14.26 -15.73
CA ILE A 7 -23.02 13.75 -14.57
C ILE A 7 -23.91 13.79 -13.33
N GLN A 8 -24.76 14.80 -13.21
CA GLN A 8 -25.71 14.94 -12.11
C GLN A 8 -26.75 13.81 -12.10
N ASP A 9 -27.22 13.39 -13.29
CA ASP A 9 -28.16 12.28 -13.40
C ASP A 9 -27.49 10.96 -12.99
N LEU A 10 -26.25 10.72 -13.42
CA LEU A 10 -25.48 9.54 -13.03
C LEU A 10 -25.24 9.48 -11.51
N ASN A 11 -24.92 10.60 -10.89
CA ASN A 11 -24.74 10.69 -9.44
C ASN A 11 -26.05 10.33 -8.69
N ASN A 12 -27.18 10.82 -9.17
CA ASN A 12 -28.49 10.53 -8.59
C ASN A 12 -28.86 9.06 -8.77
N ILE A 13 -28.65 8.49 -9.96
CA ILE A 13 -28.94 7.09 -10.26
C ILE A 13 -28.11 6.17 -9.35
N LEU A 14 -26.82 6.42 -9.20
CA LEU A 14 -25.94 5.62 -8.32
C LEU A 14 -26.31 5.78 -6.85
N LYS A 15 -26.68 6.99 -6.42
CA LYS A 15 -27.16 7.23 -5.06
C LYS A 15 -28.41 6.40 -4.76
N GLU A 16 -29.43 6.46 -5.61
CA GLU A 16 -30.68 5.68 -5.43
C GLU A 16 -30.42 4.17 -5.47
N PHE A 17 -29.51 3.72 -6.35
CA PHE A 17 -29.09 2.33 -6.39
C PHE A 17 -28.48 1.89 -5.06
N PHE A 18 -27.51 2.64 -4.49
CA PHE A 18 -26.90 2.26 -3.23
C PHE A 18 -27.86 2.33 -2.04
N LEU A 19 -28.79 3.29 -2.04
CA LEU A 19 -29.87 3.32 -1.05
C LEU A 19 -30.75 2.06 -1.11
N SER A 20 -31.08 1.59 -2.33
CA SER A 20 -31.87 0.36 -2.52
C SER A 20 -31.14 -0.92 -2.09
N GLU A 21 -29.78 -0.92 -2.13
CA GLU A 21 -28.94 -2.02 -1.63
C GLU A 21 -28.69 -1.91 -0.09
N GLY A 22 -29.37 -0.97 0.60
CA GLY A 22 -29.35 -0.84 2.07
C GLY A 22 -28.25 0.03 2.65
N PHE A 23 -27.60 0.86 1.84
CA PHE A 23 -26.59 1.82 2.29
C PHE A 23 -27.23 3.12 2.77
N LYS A 24 -26.66 3.75 3.79
CA LYS A 24 -27.05 5.07 4.28
C LYS A 24 -26.24 6.15 3.53
N TYR A 25 -26.93 7.11 2.92
CA TYR A 25 -26.27 8.20 2.25
C TYR A 25 -25.66 9.19 3.25
N ILE A 26 -24.40 9.56 3.02
CA ILE A 26 -23.69 10.62 3.73
C ILE A 26 -23.19 11.64 2.72
N GLU A 27 -23.37 12.91 3.06
CA GLU A 27 -22.88 14.04 2.28
C GLU A 27 -21.82 14.81 3.10
N PRO A 28 -20.53 14.49 2.94
CA PRO A 28 -19.46 15.20 3.63
C PRO A 28 -19.23 16.59 3.05
N SER A 29 -18.64 17.49 3.84
CA SER A 29 -18.32 18.86 3.43
C SER A 29 -17.36 18.90 2.24
N LEU A 30 -17.48 19.92 1.38
CA LEU A 30 -16.57 20.18 0.27
C LEU A 30 -15.20 20.66 0.74
N VAL A 31 -15.21 21.51 1.78
CA VAL A 31 -14.01 22.04 2.42
C VAL A 31 -13.83 21.35 3.76
N ILE A 32 -12.66 20.81 3.98
CA ILE A 32 -12.32 20.00 5.16
C ILE A 32 -10.93 20.35 5.67
N LYS A 33 -10.60 19.93 6.90
CA LYS A 33 -9.25 20.09 7.46
C LYS A 33 -8.25 19.22 6.69
N SER A 34 -7.12 19.79 6.32
CA SER A 34 -6.08 19.09 5.58
C SER A 34 -5.28 18.11 6.43
N ASP A 35 -5.22 18.29 7.75
CA ASP A 35 -4.44 17.48 8.69
C ASP A 35 -4.72 15.98 8.54
N ILE A 36 -6.00 15.60 8.38
CA ILE A 36 -6.41 14.21 8.24
C ILE A 36 -5.73 13.52 7.05
N TYR A 37 -5.53 14.25 5.94
CA TYR A 37 -4.81 13.71 4.78
C TYR A 37 -3.31 13.66 4.99
N PHE A 38 -2.77 14.54 5.83
CA PHE A 38 -1.35 14.50 6.17
C PHE A 38 -0.99 13.29 7.03
N GLU A 39 -1.90 12.85 7.86
CA GLU A 39 -1.71 11.70 8.74
C GLU A 39 -2.00 10.36 8.05
N THR A 40 -3.08 10.31 7.24
CA THR A 40 -3.62 9.06 6.71
C THR A 40 -3.23 8.78 5.26
N SER A 41 -2.94 9.82 4.47
CA SER A 41 -2.70 9.71 3.04
C SER A 41 -1.22 9.93 2.69
N GLY A 42 -0.79 9.30 1.59
CA GLY A 42 0.59 9.45 1.12
C GLY A 42 0.89 10.85 0.53
N GLU A 43 2.19 11.12 0.28
CA GLU A 43 2.65 12.42 -0.29
C GLU A 43 2.00 12.76 -1.64
N GLN A 44 1.50 11.78 -2.40
CA GLN A 44 0.87 12.04 -3.69
C GLN A 44 -0.41 12.85 -3.51
N ILE A 45 -1.26 12.48 -2.56
CA ILE A 45 -2.50 13.23 -2.29
C ILE A 45 -2.18 14.66 -1.85
N ARG A 46 -1.12 14.86 -1.06
CA ARG A 46 -0.66 16.19 -0.67
C ARG A 46 -0.30 17.09 -1.86
N LYS A 47 0.33 16.51 -2.90
CA LYS A 47 0.71 17.25 -4.11
C LYS A 47 -0.50 17.62 -4.97
N ASP A 48 -1.51 16.76 -4.96
CA ASP A 48 -2.70 16.89 -5.80
C ASP A 48 -3.84 17.67 -5.10
N MET A 49 -3.65 18.04 -3.84
CA MET A 49 -4.65 18.69 -3.00
C MET A 49 -4.70 20.21 -3.21
N PHE A 50 -5.90 20.78 -3.28
CA PHE A 50 -6.11 22.23 -3.31
C PHE A 50 -6.24 22.78 -1.90
N SER A 51 -5.26 23.57 -1.47
CA SER A 51 -5.31 24.27 -0.18
C SER A 51 -6.28 25.45 -0.24
N VAL A 52 -7.03 25.64 0.83
CA VAL A 52 -7.95 26.75 1.02
C VAL A 52 -7.44 27.61 2.16
N VAL A 53 -7.22 28.90 1.91
CA VAL A 53 -6.79 29.83 2.93
C VAL A 53 -7.99 30.18 3.82
N SER A 54 -7.90 29.83 5.11
CA SER A 54 -8.90 30.17 6.12
C SER A 54 -8.43 31.37 6.95
N SER A 55 -9.35 32.23 7.35
CA SER A 55 -9.07 33.36 8.27
C SER A 55 -8.79 32.90 9.71
N LYS A 56 -8.96 31.61 10.03
CA LYS A 56 -8.84 31.04 11.39
C LYS A 56 -7.52 30.31 11.64
N GLU A 57 -6.48 30.53 10.83
CA GLU A 57 -5.17 29.85 10.93
C GLU A 57 -5.23 28.31 10.81
N GLU A 58 -6.38 27.74 10.44
CA GLU A 58 -6.52 26.31 10.18
C GLU A 58 -6.22 26.02 8.71
N GLU A 59 -5.38 25.03 8.46
CA GLU A 59 -5.13 24.55 7.10
C GLU A 59 -6.33 23.74 6.59
N MET A 60 -7.00 24.27 5.60
CA MET A 60 -8.16 23.67 4.96
C MET A 60 -7.82 23.24 3.53
N CYS A 61 -8.59 22.30 2.98
CA CYS A 61 -8.49 21.90 1.59
C CYS A 61 -9.85 21.61 0.96
N LEU A 62 -9.90 21.66 -0.37
CA LEU A 62 -10.99 21.01 -1.11
C LEU A 62 -10.79 19.50 -1.05
N ARG A 63 -11.85 18.76 -0.74
CA ARG A 63 -11.78 17.29 -0.59
C ARG A 63 -11.24 16.61 -1.83
N PRO A 64 -10.12 15.87 -1.76
CA PRO A 64 -9.54 15.15 -2.90
C PRO A 64 -10.17 13.78 -3.13
N ASP A 65 -10.94 13.26 -2.16
CA ASP A 65 -11.75 12.05 -2.24
C ASP A 65 -12.97 12.15 -1.32
N LEU A 66 -13.83 11.14 -1.37
CA LEU A 66 -15.03 11.07 -0.51
C LEU A 66 -14.94 9.98 0.56
N THR A 67 -13.97 9.08 0.52
CA THR A 67 -13.78 8.02 1.52
C THR A 67 -13.47 8.58 2.90
N ILE A 68 -12.39 9.34 3.01
CA ILE A 68 -11.93 9.91 4.30
C ILE A 68 -12.97 10.86 4.91
N PRO A 69 -13.52 11.84 4.15
CA PRO A 69 -14.55 12.74 4.70
C PRO A 69 -15.85 12.03 5.11
N THR A 70 -16.23 10.96 4.42
CA THR A 70 -17.40 10.16 4.78
C THR A 70 -17.19 9.43 6.10
N CYS A 71 -16.03 8.78 6.25
CA CYS A 71 -15.66 8.10 7.50
C CYS A 71 -15.55 9.10 8.67
N GLN A 72 -14.92 10.25 8.45
CA GLN A 72 -14.80 11.30 9.46
C GLN A 72 -16.17 11.78 9.91
N LYS A 73 -17.05 12.15 8.99
CA LYS A 73 -18.41 12.61 9.31
C LYS A 73 -19.22 11.56 10.07
N PHE A 74 -19.08 10.29 9.69
CA PHE A 74 -19.73 9.19 10.41
C PHE A 74 -19.24 9.09 11.85
N LEU A 75 -17.93 9.23 12.09
CA LEU A 75 -17.34 9.18 13.43
C LEU A 75 -17.75 10.40 14.30
N GLU A 76 -17.90 11.57 13.71
CA GLU A 76 -18.37 12.78 14.40
C GLU A 76 -19.84 12.65 14.83
N GLU A 77 -20.68 12.04 14.00
CA GLU A 77 -22.12 11.85 14.27
C GLU A 77 -22.40 10.66 15.22
N ASN A 78 -21.53 9.65 15.25
CA ASN A 78 -21.74 8.41 15.98
C ASN A 78 -20.66 8.20 17.05
N LYS A 79 -21.07 8.30 18.33
CA LYS A 79 -20.16 8.12 19.48
C LYS A 79 -19.75 6.67 19.75
N LYS A 80 -20.38 5.69 19.09
CA LYS A 80 -20.08 4.26 19.19
C LYS A 80 -19.68 3.74 17.83
N PHE A 81 -18.66 2.88 17.81
CA PHE A 81 -18.21 2.14 16.63
C PHE A 81 -19.20 1.02 16.32
N ASP A 82 -20.33 1.36 15.71
CA ASP A 82 -21.29 0.39 15.21
C ASP A 82 -20.97 0.04 13.75
N GLN A 83 -21.42 -1.13 13.31
CA GLN A 83 -21.36 -1.52 11.89
C GLN A 83 -22.14 -0.51 11.05
N ALA A 84 -21.55 -0.10 9.93
CA ALA A 84 -22.22 0.82 9.03
C ALA A 84 -21.94 0.50 7.56
N LYS A 85 -22.97 0.63 6.75
CA LYS A 85 -22.94 0.62 5.30
C LYS A 85 -23.28 2.02 4.81
N LEU A 86 -22.30 2.75 4.28
CA LEU A 86 -22.42 4.15 3.89
C LEU A 86 -22.23 4.27 2.40
N CYS A 87 -22.92 5.21 1.76
CA CYS A 87 -22.69 5.57 0.37
C CYS A 87 -22.59 7.10 0.22
N TYR A 88 -21.90 7.50 -0.83
CA TYR A 88 -21.71 8.89 -1.19
C TYR A 88 -21.68 9.07 -2.71
N SER A 89 -21.97 10.29 -3.16
CA SER A 89 -21.83 10.70 -4.55
C SER A 89 -21.65 12.21 -4.62
N GLY A 90 -20.66 12.69 -5.38
CA GLY A 90 -20.44 14.11 -5.53
C GLY A 90 -19.06 14.50 -6.08
N PRO A 91 -18.79 15.81 -6.16
CA PRO A 91 -17.52 16.31 -6.69
C PRO A 91 -16.36 16.11 -5.73
N ILE A 92 -15.19 15.86 -6.32
CA ILE A 92 -13.87 15.85 -5.67
C ILE A 92 -12.92 16.73 -6.48
N PHE A 93 -11.84 17.18 -5.86
CA PHE A 93 -10.93 18.15 -6.47
C PHE A 93 -9.49 17.66 -6.39
N ARG A 94 -8.87 17.45 -7.56
CA ARG A 94 -7.47 16.99 -7.65
C ARG A 94 -6.72 17.78 -8.72
N SER A 95 -5.51 18.25 -8.35
CA SER A 95 -4.56 18.83 -9.28
C SER A 95 -3.71 17.72 -9.90
N SER A 96 -4.27 16.93 -10.81
CA SER A 96 -3.53 15.84 -11.44
C SER A 96 -2.86 16.30 -12.72
N SER A 97 -1.59 15.94 -12.92
CA SER A 97 -0.87 16.15 -14.18
C SER A 97 -1.42 15.31 -15.34
N THR A 98 -2.26 14.31 -15.04
CA THR A 98 -2.83 13.38 -16.04
C THR A 98 -4.26 13.69 -16.43
N SER A 99 -4.95 14.56 -15.69
CA SER A 99 -6.34 14.97 -15.98
C SER A 99 -6.40 16.45 -16.32
N ASN A 100 -7.07 16.79 -17.42
CA ASN A 100 -7.37 18.19 -17.79
C ASN A 100 -8.49 18.79 -16.91
N SER A 101 -9.15 18.00 -16.08
CA SER A 101 -10.22 18.45 -15.19
C SER A 101 -9.76 18.47 -13.76
N ILE A 102 -9.94 19.61 -13.10
CA ILE A 102 -9.69 19.82 -11.68
C ILE A 102 -10.81 19.21 -10.82
N GLU A 103 -12.03 19.32 -11.30
CA GLU A 103 -13.23 18.76 -10.69
C GLU A 103 -13.57 17.42 -11.33
N LEU A 104 -13.67 16.40 -10.49
CA LEU A 104 -14.07 15.03 -10.86
C LEU A 104 -15.30 14.66 -10.04
N ASN A 105 -16.07 13.68 -10.50
CA ASN A 105 -17.17 13.12 -9.71
C ASN A 105 -16.79 11.72 -9.21
N GLN A 106 -17.08 11.47 -7.96
CA GLN A 106 -16.86 10.19 -7.30
C GLN A 106 -18.16 9.69 -6.68
N SER A 107 -18.49 8.43 -6.93
CA SER A 107 -19.56 7.74 -6.21
C SER A 107 -18.97 6.46 -5.64
N GLY A 108 -19.41 6.08 -4.44
CA GLY A 108 -18.86 4.90 -3.79
C GLY A 108 -19.60 4.51 -2.51
N ILE A 109 -19.08 3.47 -1.89
CA ILE A 109 -19.58 2.89 -0.66
C ILE A 109 -18.44 2.69 0.33
N GLU A 110 -18.78 2.71 1.63
CA GLU A 110 -17.91 2.30 2.72
C GLU A 110 -18.64 1.29 3.61
N ILE A 111 -17.97 0.19 3.91
CA ILE A 111 -18.45 -0.83 4.84
C ILE A 111 -17.54 -0.77 6.07
N LEU A 112 -18.07 -0.29 7.19
CA LEU A 112 -17.29 -0.01 8.39
C LEU A 112 -17.57 -1.04 9.48
N ASN A 113 -16.52 -1.40 10.21
CA ASN A 113 -16.58 -2.20 11.44
C ASN A 113 -17.33 -3.55 11.30
N MET A 114 -17.31 -4.14 10.10
CA MET A 114 -17.75 -5.52 9.94
C MET A 114 -16.81 -6.44 10.69
N ASN A 115 -17.31 -7.46 11.35
CA ASN A 115 -16.49 -8.46 12.00
C ASN A 115 -15.62 -9.12 10.93
N SER A 116 -14.35 -8.72 10.87
CA SER A 116 -13.37 -9.41 10.04
C SER A 116 -13.17 -10.79 10.67
N ASP A 117 -13.89 -11.80 10.16
CA ASP A 117 -13.49 -13.17 10.39
C ASP A 117 -12.09 -13.30 9.80
N ASN A 118 -11.09 -13.44 10.67
CA ASN A 118 -9.68 -13.63 10.28
C ASN A 118 -9.46 -14.91 9.45
N ASP A 119 -10.51 -15.59 9.08
CA ASP A 119 -10.53 -16.86 8.35
C ASP A 119 -10.27 -16.75 6.85
N GLY A 120 -9.90 -15.56 6.34
CA GLY A 120 -9.64 -15.36 4.91
C GLY A 120 -10.88 -15.66 4.05
N ASN A 121 -12.04 -15.28 4.52
CA ASN A 121 -13.31 -15.60 3.85
C ASN A 121 -13.65 -14.65 2.72
N TYR A 122 -12.94 -13.50 2.63
CA TYR A 122 -13.10 -12.46 1.59
C TYR A 122 -14.57 -12.05 1.34
N ARG A 123 -15.44 -12.20 2.33
CA ARG A 123 -16.87 -11.99 2.17
C ARG A 123 -17.22 -10.55 1.85
N GLU A 124 -16.61 -9.62 2.58
CA GLU A 124 -16.82 -8.19 2.41
C GLU A 124 -16.22 -7.68 1.10
N GLU A 125 -15.05 -8.21 0.73
CA GLU A 125 -14.42 -7.90 -0.55
C GLU A 125 -15.29 -8.40 -1.71
N ILE A 126 -15.79 -9.61 -1.63
CA ILE A 126 -16.70 -10.20 -2.63
C ILE A 126 -17.99 -9.39 -2.73
N GLU A 127 -18.60 -9.01 -1.59
CA GLU A 127 -19.80 -8.17 -1.56
C GLU A 127 -19.53 -6.83 -2.24
N THR A 128 -18.40 -6.18 -1.90
CA THR A 128 -18.01 -4.89 -2.47
C THR A 128 -17.80 -4.96 -3.98
N ILE A 129 -17.08 -5.99 -4.46
CA ILE A 129 -16.84 -6.17 -5.90
C ILE A 129 -18.14 -6.45 -6.65
N ASN A 130 -18.99 -7.35 -6.14
CA ASN A 130 -20.29 -7.64 -6.74
C ASN A 130 -21.19 -6.40 -6.81
N LEU A 131 -21.16 -5.56 -5.77
CA LEU A 131 -21.92 -4.33 -5.75
C LEU A 131 -21.41 -3.30 -6.76
N ALA A 132 -20.08 -3.18 -6.90
CA ALA A 132 -19.48 -2.34 -7.92
C ALA A 132 -19.88 -2.78 -9.34
N ILE A 133 -19.88 -4.10 -9.62
CA ILE A 133 -20.35 -4.66 -10.89
C ILE A 133 -21.82 -4.33 -11.14
N LYS A 134 -22.67 -4.54 -10.12
CA LYS A 134 -24.10 -4.20 -10.22
C LYS A 134 -24.32 -2.71 -10.48
N ALA A 135 -23.58 -1.84 -9.79
CA ALA A 135 -23.65 -0.40 -9.97
C ALA A 135 -23.31 0.04 -11.41
N LEU A 136 -22.24 -0.54 -11.97
CA LEU A 136 -21.84 -0.28 -13.36
C LEU A 136 -22.91 -0.74 -14.36
N ARG A 137 -23.48 -1.94 -14.15
CA ARG A 137 -24.57 -2.45 -14.99
C ARG A 137 -25.84 -1.59 -14.86
N HIS A 138 -26.10 -1.08 -13.67
CA HIS A 138 -27.25 -0.21 -13.42
C HIS A 138 -27.19 1.10 -14.21
N ILE A 139 -25.98 1.57 -14.54
CA ILE A 139 -25.77 2.72 -15.45
C ILE A 139 -25.46 2.28 -16.89
N ASN A 140 -25.92 1.10 -17.31
CA ASN A 140 -25.79 0.53 -18.65
C ASN A 140 -24.33 0.32 -19.12
N LYS A 141 -23.41 0.00 -18.21
CA LYS A 141 -22.03 -0.45 -18.53
C LYS A 141 -21.99 -1.97 -18.44
N GLU A 142 -22.05 -2.62 -19.60
CA GLU A 142 -22.06 -4.10 -19.72
C GLU A 142 -20.68 -4.69 -19.95
N ASP A 143 -19.83 -3.97 -20.70
CA ASP A 143 -18.45 -4.39 -20.99
C ASP A 143 -17.54 -3.98 -19.83
N ILE A 144 -17.43 -4.89 -18.85
CA ILE A 144 -16.70 -4.67 -17.59
C ILE A 144 -15.52 -5.62 -17.52
N GLU A 145 -14.32 -5.07 -17.52
CA GLU A 145 -13.09 -5.79 -17.19
C GLU A 145 -12.77 -5.62 -15.69
N ILE A 146 -12.54 -6.74 -15.01
CA ILE A 146 -12.22 -6.76 -13.57
C ILE A 146 -10.76 -7.14 -13.40
N ASN A 147 -9.96 -6.25 -12.85
CA ASN A 147 -8.58 -6.50 -12.47
C ASN A 147 -8.48 -6.45 -10.94
N ILE A 148 -8.04 -7.55 -10.32
CA ILE A 148 -7.91 -7.68 -8.87
C ILE A 148 -6.45 -7.85 -8.51
N GLY A 149 -5.96 -7.06 -7.54
CA GLY A 149 -4.68 -7.23 -6.88
C GLY A 149 -4.86 -7.70 -5.43
N ASN A 150 -3.81 -8.32 -4.88
CA ASN A 150 -3.77 -8.70 -3.48
C ASN A 150 -2.43 -8.33 -2.85
N ILE A 151 -2.40 -7.24 -2.10
CA ILE A 151 -1.20 -6.76 -1.43
C ILE A 151 -0.66 -7.75 -0.39
N SER A 152 -1.55 -8.52 0.27
CA SER A 152 -1.14 -9.53 1.25
C SER A 152 -0.32 -10.65 0.60
N LEU A 153 -0.63 -11.00 -0.64
CA LEU A 153 0.14 -11.98 -1.41
C LEU A 153 1.57 -11.47 -1.68
N PHE A 154 1.72 -10.18 -2.00
CA PHE A 154 3.03 -9.56 -2.17
C PHE A 154 3.79 -9.47 -0.84
N ILE A 155 3.12 -9.13 0.26
CA ILE A 155 3.74 -9.09 1.61
C ILE A 155 4.24 -10.49 2.01
N GLU A 156 3.43 -11.52 1.79
CA GLU A 156 3.81 -12.91 2.06
C GLU A 156 4.99 -13.35 1.18
N PHE A 157 4.97 -12.99 -0.10
CA PHE A 157 6.10 -13.23 -0.99
C PHE A 157 7.38 -12.56 -0.48
N LEU A 158 7.33 -11.29 -0.06
CA LEU A 158 8.48 -10.60 0.51
C LEU A 158 8.99 -11.30 1.79
N SER A 159 8.07 -11.85 2.62
CA SER A 159 8.45 -12.55 3.84
C SER A 159 9.30 -13.78 3.56
N CYS A 160 9.03 -14.45 2.44
CA CYS A 160 9.74 -15.65 1.99
C CYS A 160 11.14 -15.37 1.42
N LEU A 161 11.46 -14.14 1.04
CA LEU A 161 12.77 -13.82 0.48
C LEU A 161 13.86 -13.79 1.57
N ASP A 162 15.05 -14.23 1.21
CA ASP A 162 16.24 -14.09 2.07
C ASP A 162 16.78 -12.65 1.96
N LEU A 163 16.02 -11.74 2.55
CA LEU A 163 16.22 -10.30 2.55
C LEU A 163 16.12 -9.78 3.98
N PRO A 164 17.03 -8.92 4.46
CA PRO A 164 16.94 -8.32 5.79
C PRO A 164 15.58 -7.66 6.05
N GLN A 165 15.05 -7.81 7.27
CA GLN A 165 13.69 -7.35 7.62
C GLN A 165 13.48 -5.86 7.32
N ARG A 166 14.49 -5.04 7.55
CA ARG A 166 14.42 -3.60 7.24
C ARG A 166 14.18 -3.28 5.77
N TRP A 167 14.69 -4.09 4.84
CA TRP A 167 14.41 -3.98 3.42
C TRP A 167 12.98 -4.40 3.10
N LYS A 168 12.52 -5.53 3.68
CA LYS A 168 11.13 -6.00 3.54
C LYS A 168 10.14 -4.93 3.99
N ASP A 169 10.35 -4.34 5.18
CA ASP A 169 9.48 -3.30 5.73
C ASP A 169 9.46 -2.04 4.86
N ARG A 170 10.62 -1.69 4.28
CA ARG A 170 10.72 -0.51 3.43
C ARG A 170 10.07 -0.72 2.07
N LEU A 171 10.26 -1.89 1.45
CA LEU A 171 9.59 -2.27 0.22
C LEU A 171 8.06 -2.29 0.42
N ARG A 172 7.58 -2.91 1.52
CA ARG A 172 6.16 -2.92 1.88
C ARG A 172 5.59 -1.51 2.04
N ARG A 173 6.27 -0.66 2.79
CA ARG A 173 5.82 0.73 3.06
C ARG A 173 5.72 1.57 1.80
N HIS A 174 6.61 1.37 0.85
CA HIS A 174 6.73 2.19 -0.35
C HIS A 174 6.25 1.51 -1.63
N PHE A 175 5.54 0.41 -1.51
CA PHE A 175 5.00 -0.36 -2.63
C PHE A 175 4.20 0.53 -3.61
N PHE A 176 3.36 1.41 -3.08
CA PHE A 176 2.50 2.28 -3.89
C PHE A 176 3.22 3.50 -4.52
N ARG A 177 4.51 3.70 -4.21
CA ARG A 177 5.34 4.78 -4.76
C ARG A 177 6.27 4.23 -5.82
N ARG A 178 5.75 4.02 -7.02
CA ARG A 178 6.40 3.28 -8.10
C ARG A 178 7.87 3.68 -8.32
N ASP A 179 8.15 4.98 -8.49
CA ASP A 179 9.51 5.46 -8.77
C ASP A 179 10.45 5.25 -7.58
N TYR A 180 9.94 5.48 -6.37
CA TYR A 180 10.71 5.27 -5.16
C TYR A 180 10.93 3.78 -4.88
N PHE A 181 9.93 2.94 -5.11
CA PHE A 181 10.04 1.49 -5.01
C PHE A 181 11.11 0.95 -5.96
N GLU A 182 11.10 1.40 -7.21
CA GLU A 182 12.13 1.02 -8.18
C GLU A 182 13.52 1.52 -7.77
N SER A 183 13.64 2.72 -7.18
CA SER A 183 14.90 3.21 -6.63
C SER A 183 15.41 2.35 -5.47
N LEU A 184 14.50 1.79 -4.65
CA LEU A 184 14.87 0.83 -3.59
C LEU A 184 15.41 -0.48 -4.18
N LEU A 185 14.78 -1.01 -5.24
CA LEU A 185 15.29 -2.20 -5.93
C LEU A 185 16.67 -1.98 -6.52
N LYS A 186 16.92 -0.83 -7.16
CA LYS A 186 18.26 -0.47 -7.67
C LYS A 186 19.31 -0.38 -6.55
N ARG A 187 18.92 0.08 -5.36
CA ARG A 187 19.84 0.11 -4.20
C ARG A 187 20.13 -1.30 -3.67
N ILE A 188 19.15 -2.19 -3.69
CA ILE A 188 19.36 -3.61 -3.36
C ILE A 188 20.33 -4.25 -4.36
N GLU A 189 20.19 -3.97 -5.66
CA GLU A 189 21.07 -4.44 -6.74
C GLU A 189 22.51 -3.97 -6.58
N SER A 190 22.71 -2.74 -6.13
CA SER A 190 24.05 -2.18 -5.93
C SER A 190 24.79 -2.73 -4.70
N GLY A 191 24.11 -3.55 -3.88
CA GLY A 191 24.68 -4.04 -2.63
C GLY A 191 24.88 -2.97 -1.55
N ILE A 192 24.42 -1.74 -1.80
CA ILE A 192 24.60 -0.60 -0.89
C ILE A 192 23.54 -0.69 0.21
N GLY A 193 23.98 -0.72 1.46
CA GLY A 193 23.11 -0.60 2.65
C GLY A 193 22.35 0.73 2.68
N PHE A 194 21.50 0.94 3.68
CA PHE A 194 20.68 2.17 3.80
C PHE A 194 21.46 3.46 3.95
N ASN A 195 22.74 3.38 4.33
CA ASN A 195 23.67 4.50 4.33
C ASN A 195 24.92 4.05 3.59
N GLU A 196 25.43 4.89 2.71
CA GLU A 196 26.63 4.68 1.87
C GLU A 196 27.94 4.44 2.66
N ILE A 197 27.86 4.41 3.99
CA ILE A 197 29.03 4.26 4.85
C ILE A 197 29.15 2.78 5.21
N ARG A 198 30.16 2.12 4.70
CA ARG A 198 30.56 0.78 5.13
C ARG A 198 30.95 0.80 6.59
N LYS A 199 30.83 -0.35 7.31
CA LYS A 199 31.31 -0.48 8.70
C LYS A 199 32.77 -0.01 8.82
N GLU A 200 33.57 -0.37 7.82
CA GLU A 200 34.99 0.02 7.67
C GLU A 200 35.15 1.54 7.56
N ASP A 201 34.33 2.21 6.74
CA ASP A 201 34.39 3.66 6.56
C ASP A 201 33.96 4.41 7.84
N LEU A 202 33.01 3.86 8.60
CA LEU A 202 32.61 4.41 9.90
C LEU A 202 33.71 4.26 10.94
N LEU A 203 34.35 3.10 10.99
CA LEU A 203 35.47 2.82 11.89
C LEU A 203 36.66 3.71 11.53
N LYS A 204 36.94 3.87 10.23
CA LYS A 204 38.03 4.72 9.73
C LYS A 204 37.78 6.20 10.01
N THR A 205 36.56 6.69 9.74
CA THR A 205 36.21 8.11 9.86
C THR A 205 36.08 8.57 11.30
N HIS A 206 35.55 7.71 12.19
CA HIS A 206 35.22 8.09 13.58
C HIS A 206 36.27 7.60 14.61
N LEU A 207 37.00 6.55 14.29
CA LEU A 207 37.91 5.91 15.22
C LEU A 207 39.37 5.84 14.69
N GLY A 208 39.60 6.25 13.44
CA GLY A 208 40.94 6.20 12.84
C GLY A 208 41.49 4.78 12.66
N ILE A 209 40.64 3.76 12.63
CA ILE A 209 41.04 2.35 12.61
C ILE A 209 40.90 1.79 11.19
N ASP A 210 42.02 1.33 10.66
CA ASP A 210 42.17 0.85 9.27
C ASP A 210 42.12 -0.70 9.17
N ALA A 211 41.46 -1.41 10.10
CA ALA A 211 41.55 -2.85 10.21
C ALA A 211 40.19 -3.56 10.14
N ASP A 212 40.22 -4.76 9.59
CA ASP A 212 39.14 -5.75 9.62
C ASP A 212 39.03 -6.29 11.07
N ILE A 213 38.18 -5.67 11.90
CA ILE A 213 38.11 -5.95 13.32
C ILE A 213 36.91 -6.88 13.59
N SER A 214 37.13 -7.95 14.36
CA SER A 214 36.06 -8.83 14.82
C SER A 214 35.05 -8.09 15.72
N ASP A 215 33.77 -8.52 15.73
CA ASP A 215 32.73 -7.91 16.58
C ASP A 215 33.10 -7.89 18.06
N LYS A 216 33.94 -8.86 18.52
CA LYS A 216 34.43 -8.94 19.89
C LYS A 216 35.49 -7.88 20.19
N ASP A 217 36.38 -7.63 19.25
CA ASP A 217 37.41 -6.61 19.39
C ASP A 217 36.83 -5.20 19.22
N LEU A 218 35.80 -5.04 18.39
CA LEU A 218 35.04 -3.81 18.27
C LEU A 218 34.35 -3.44 19.59
N ASN A 219 33.70 -4.40 20.23
CA ASN A 219 33.07 -4.20 21.55
C ASN A 219 34.09 -3.82 22.62
N ASN A 220 35.27 -4.45 22.62
CA ASN A 220 36.36 -4.11 23.54
C ASN A 220 36.94 -2.72 23.27
N LEU A 221 37.08 -2.32 22.04
CA LEU A 221 37.55 -0.99 21.66
C LEU A 221 36.53 0.10 22.05
N LEU A 222 35.25 -0.12 21.77
CA LEU A 222 34.18 0.81 22.12
C LEU A 222 33.99 0.97 23.64
N ALA A 223 34.22 -0.08 24.40
CA ALA A 223 34.19 -0.03 25.86
C ALA A 223 35.32 0.80 26.49
N ASN A 224 36.42 1.03 25.76
CA ASN A 224 37.56 1.80 26.21
C ASN A 224 37.59 3.26 25.71
N ILE A 225 36.59 3.68 24.91
CA ILE A 225 36.48 5.04 24.40
C ILE A 225 35.70 5.94 25.37
N ASN A 226 36.24 7.16 25.59
CA ASN A 226 35.62 8.09 26.53
C ASN A 226 34.26 8.57 26.05
N PRO A 227 33.16 8.47 26.83
CA PRO A 227 31.80 8.84 26.41
C PRO A 227 31.64 10.30 25.92
N ILE A 228 32.55 11.18 26.30
CA ILE A 228 32.49 12.62 25.99
C ILE A 228 32.64 12.91 24.49
N GLU A 229 33.22 11.98 23.71
CA GLU A 229 33.45 12.19 22.27
C GLU A 229 32.23 11.91 21.39
N PHE A 230 31.18 11.29 21.91
CA PHE A 230 30.01 10.86 21.14
C PHE A 230 28.70 11.63 21.45
N GLY A 231 28.77 12.71 22.23
CA GLY A 231 27.61 13.49 22.64
C GLY A 231 26.70 12.73 23.64
N GLU A 232 25.40 13.03 23.64
CA GLU A 232 24.42 12.43 24.59
C GLU A 232 24.05 10.96 24.31
N ARG A 233 24.73 10.26 23.39
CA ARG A 233 24.37 8.90 22.97
C ARG A 233 25.18 7.86 23.72
N SER A 234 24.52 6.80 24.23
CA SER A 234 25.22 5.69 24.87
C SER A 234 25.99 4.84 23.83
N ILE A 235 27.08 4.22 24.27
CA ILE A 235 27.88 3.32 23.43
C ILE A 235 27.03 2.14 22.94
N GLU A 236 26.13 1.62 23.81
CA GLU A 236 25.20 0.54 23.46
C GLU A 236 24.26 0.95 22.30
N ASP A 237 23.78 2.19 22.29
CA ASP A 237 22.96 2.70 21.19
C ASP A 237 23.73 2.81 19.89
N ILE A 238 25.00 3.17 19.95
CA ILE A 238 25.90 3.24 18.76
C ILE A 238 26.17 1.83 18.24
N ILE A 239 26.53 0.88 19.10
CA ILE A 239 26.75 -0.53 18.74
C ILE A 239 25.51 -1.13 18.14
N ARG A 240 24.36 -0.96 18.79
CA ARG A 240 23.08 -1.44 18.28
C ARG A 240 22.76 -0.90 16.87
N ARG A 241 23.04 0.37 16.63
CA ARG A 241 22.84 1.00 15.31
C ARG A 241 23.82 0.50 14.25
N LEU A 242 25.06 0.24 14.63
CA LEU A 242 26.07 -0.34 13.75
C LEU A 242 25.70 -1.77 13.37
N ASN A 243 25.28 -2.60 14.34
CA ASN A 243 24.83 -3.97 14.10
C ASN A 243 23.60 -3.99 13.19
N ILE A 244 22.58 -3.15 13.47
CA ILE A 244 21.41 -3.01 12.59
C ILE A 244 21.81 -2.57 11.17
N LYS A 245 22.85 -1.75 11.02
CA LYS A 245 23.35 -1.33 9.71
C LYS A 245 24.09 -2.46 8.98
N SER A 246 24.92 -3.22 9.70
CA SER A 246 25.64 -4.36 9.10
C SER A 246 24.69 -5.46 8.62
N GLU A 247 23.59 -5.71 9.34
CA GLU A 247 22.52 -6.65 8.94
C GLU A 247 21.77 -6.23 7.67
N THR A 248 21.92 -4.98 7.20
CA THR A 248 21.26 -4.49 5.98
C THR A 248 22.10 -4.66 4.72
N ILE A 249 23.35 -5.09 4.84
CA ILE A 249 24.26 -5.28 3.71
C ILE A 249 23.89 -6.57 2.98
N ILE A 250 23.74 -6.48 1.69
CA ILE A 250 23.47 -7.60 0.78
C ILE A 250 24.60 -7.62 -0.24
N SER A 251 25.14 -8.80 -0.58
CA SER A 251 26.09 -8.88 -1.70
C SER A 251 25.42 -8.43 -2.99
N THR A 252 26.17 -7.80 -3.88
CA THR A 252 25.68 -7.31 -5.17
C THR A 252 25.00 -8.43 -5.98
N GLU A 253 25.61 -9.61 -6.02
CA GLU A 253 25.08 -10.77 -6.74
C GLU A 253 23.70 -11.18 -6.20
N LYS A 254 23.59 -11.34 -4.87
CA LYS A 254 22.33 -11.67 -4.19
C LYS A 254 21.30 -10.55 -4.37
N GLY A 255 21.73 -9.29 -4.31
CA GLY A 255 20.88 -8.12 -4.50
C GLY A 255 20.25 -8.08 -5.89
N ILE A 256 21.05 -8.34 -6.93
CA ILE A 256 20.58 -8.42 -8.32
C ILE A 256 19.54 -9.54 -8.47
N GLU A 257 19.81 -10.73 -7.91
CA GLU A 257 18.89 -11.86 -7.98
C GLU A 257 17.56 -11.56 -7.28
N ILE A 258 17.60 -10.99 -6.06
CA ILE A 258 16.41 -10.64 -5.30
C ILE A 258 15.59 -9.57 -6.02
N ALA A 259 16.20 -8.49 -6.48
CA ALA A 259 15.51 -7.42 -7.18
C ALA A 259 14.87 -7.91 -8.48
N LYS A 260 15.57 -8.76 -9.24
CA LYS A 260 15.03 -9.43 -10.42
C LYS A 260 13.82 -10.29 -10.06
N THR A 261 13.92 -11.11 -9.00
CA THR A 261 12.85 -11.99 -8.52
C THR A 261 11.61 -11.17 -8.11
N ILE A 262 11.79 -10.05 -7.43
CA ILE A 262 10.68 -9.15 -7.07
C ILE A 262 10.02 -8.58 -8.32
N ARG A 263 10.79 -8.08 -9.30
CA ARG A 263 10.22 -7.54 -10.55
C ARG A 263 9.49 -8.60 -11.38
N GLU A 264 9.98 -9.84 -11.39
CA GLU A 264 9.32 -10.95 -12.07
C GLU A 264 8.00 -11.31 -11.38
N PHE A 265 7.98 -11.35 -10.04
CA PHE A 265 6.75 -11.56 -9.28
C PHE A 265 5.71 -10.47 -9.56
N LEU A 266 6.12 -9.21 -9.57
CA LEU A 266 5.24 -8.07 -9.86
C LEU A 266 4.76 -7.97 -11.32
N LYS A 267 5.23 -8.84 -12.20
CA LYS A 267 4.76 -8.97 -13.58
C LYS A 267 3.74 -10.08 -13.76
N ILE A 268 3.40 -10.81 -12.69
CA ILE A 268 2.41 -11.88 -12.79
C ILE A 268 1.04 -11.24 -13.08
N GLU A 269 0.56 -11.54 -14.28
CA GLU A 269 -0.77 -11.16 -14.75
C GLU A 269 -1.39 -12.39 -15.41
N CYS A 270 -2.57 -12.79 -14.94
CA CYS A 270 -3.24 -14.01 -15.42
C CYS A 270 -4.73 -13.94 -15.11
N ASP A 271 -5.50 -14.85 -15.71
CA ASP A 271 -6.84 -15.15 -15.24
C ASP A 271 -6.79 -15.57 -13.77
N LEU A 272 -7.72 -15.06 -12.96
CA LEU A 272 -7.74 -15.32 -11.51
C LEU A 272 -7.81 -16.81 -11.20
N GLY A 273 -8.51 -17.60 -12.02
CA GLY A 273 -8.59 -19.06 -11.84
C GLY A 273 -7.26 -19.78 -12.05
N LYS A 274 -6.30 -19.15 -12.72
CA LYS A 274 -4.96 -19.67 -12.97
C LYS A 274 -3.88 -19.12 -12.03
N LEU A 275 -4.28 -18.31 -11.05
CA LEU A 275 -3.32 -17.63 -10.17
C LEU A 275 -2.41 -18.63 -9.43
N SER A 276 -2.97 -19.69 -8.85
CA SER A 276 -2.18 -20.72 -8.15
C SER A 276 -1.16 -21.38 -9.06
N GLU A 277 -1.56 -21.70 -10.29
CA GLU A 277 -0.67 -22.29 -11.29
C GLU A 277 0.43 -21.31 -11.70
N ALA A 278 0.10 -20.04 -11.91
CA ALA A 278 1.07 -19.00 -12.25
C ALA A 278 2.12 -18.81 -11.15
N ILE A 279 1.69 -18.76 -9.88
CA ILE A 279 2.61 -18.68 -8.73
C ILE A 279 3.46 -19.96 -8.62
N LEU A 280 2.87 -21.14 -8.80
CA LEU A 280 3.61 -22.40 -8.75
C LEU A 280 4.68 -22.45 -9.85
N ASN A 281 4.35 -22.09 -11.07
CA ASN A 281 5.30 -22.03 -12.18
C ASN A 281 6.43 -21.04 -11.93
N PHE A 282 6.12 -19.86 -11.37
CA PHE A 282 7.12 -18.89 -10.97
C PHE A 282 8.07 -19.45 -9.89
N THR A 283 7.54 -20.13 -8.88
CA THR A 283 8.34 -20.68 -7.77
C THR A 283 9.19 -21.86 -8.19
N ASN A 284 8.67 -22.74 -9.06
CA ASN A 284 9.43 -23.88 -9.61
C ASN A 284 10.64 -23.42 -10.45
N GLN A 285 10.52 -22.31 -11.18
CA GLN A 285 11.64 -21.73 -11.94
C GLN A 285 12.75 -21.19 -11.02
N LYS A 286 12.43 -20.85 -9.78
CA LYS A 286 13.36 -20.31 -8.78
C LYS A 286 13.90 -21.35 -7.80
N ASN A 287 13.43 -22.62 -7.90
CA ASN A 287 13.83 -23.71 -7.02
C ASN A 287 13.61 -23.44 -5.51
N ILE A 288 12.52 -22.72 -5.16
CA ILE A 288 12.33 -22.17 -3.83
C ILE A 288 11.13 -22.81 -3.13
N ASN A 289 11.36 -23.89 -2.38
CA ASN A 289 10.37 -24.53 -1.50
C ASN A 289 9.81 -23.58 -0.41
N GLN A 290 10.47 -22.43 -0.19
CA GLN A 290 10.08 -21.42 0.79
C GLN A 290 8.78 -20.66 0.43
N PHE A 291 8.25 -20.82 -0.81
CA PHE A 291 7.02 -20.14 -1.23
C PHE A 291 5.73 -20.96 -1.05
N ALA A 292 5.76 -22.01 -0.25
CA ALA A 292 4.58 -22.85 -0.01
C ALA A 292 3.39 -22.03 0.59
N SER A 293 3.68 -21.07 1.46
CA SER A 293 2.67 -20.17 2.04
C SER A 293 2.04 -19.24 0.99
N VAL A 294 2.86 -18.73 0.06
CA VAL A 294 2.39 -17.87 -1.04
C VAL A 294 1.46 -18.65 -1.97
N ILE A 295 1.84 -19.89 -2.33
CA ILE A 295 1.02 -20.78 -3.18
C ILE A 295 -0.32 -21.07 -2.50
N LYS A 296 -0.30 -21.41 -1.22
CA LYS A 296 -1.52 -21.66 -0.43
C LYS A 296 -2.42 -20.43 -0.37
N MET A 297 -1.84 -19.26 -0.11
CA MET A 297 -2.60 -18.01 -0.07
C MET A 297 -3.21 -17.68 -1.43
N ALA A 298 -2.46 -17.85 -2.54
CA ALA A 298 -2.95 -17.64 -3.89
C ALA A 298 -4.11 -18.59 -4.24
N SER A 299 -4.03 -19.86 -3.85
CA SER A 299 -5.10 -20.86 -4.05
C SER A 299 -6.37 -20.45 -3.28
N THR A 300 -6.24 -20.17 -1.99
CA THR A 300 -7.37 -19.78 -1.15
C THR A 300 -8.02 -18.51 -1.67
N PHE A 301 -7.24 -17.51 -2.04
CA PHE A 301 -7.73 -16.25 -2.58
C PHE A 301 -8.48 -16.46 -3.89
N SER A 302 -7.86 -17.14 -4.87
CA SER A 302 -8.46 -17.36 -6.19
C SER A 302 -9.74 -18.20 -6.12
N GLU A 303 -9.76 -19.25 -5.32
CA GLU A 303 -10.94 -20.11 -5.13
C GLU A 303 -12.12 -19.33 -4.54
N LYS A 304 -11.89 -18.62 -3.44
CA LYS A 304 -12.96 -17.92 -2.73
C LYS A 304 -13.50 -16.74 -3.53
N ILE A 305 -12.63 -15.95 -4.14
CA ILE A 305 -13.07 -14.84 -4.98
C ILE A 305 -13.86 -15.36 -6.20
N ASN A 306 -13.36 -16.40 -6.90
CA ASN A 306 -14.06 -16.97 -8.04
C ASN A 306 -15.42 -17.59 -7.69
N GLN A 307 -15.55 -18.21 -6.51
CA GLN A 307 -16.82 -18.76 -6.04
C GLN A 307 -17.84 -17.66 -5.70
N GLY A 308 -17.37 -16.54 -5.16
CA GLY A 308 -18.22 -15.45 -4.69
C GLY A 308 -18.62 -14.42 -5.75
N LEU A 309 -17.88 -14.33 -6.86
CA LEU A 309 -18.15 -13.34 -7.89
C LEU A 309 -19.09 -13.86 -8.98
N SER A 310 -20.05 -13.03 -9.37
CA SER A 310 -21.02 -13.31 -10.41
C SER A 310 -20.45 -13.22 -11.82
N ASN A 311 -19.27 -12.61 -11.99
CA ASN A 311 -18.61 -12.44 -13.26
C ASN A 311 -17.46 -13.45 -13.42
N LYS A 312 -17.28 -14.00 -14.63
CA LYS A 312 -16.27 -15.03 -14.91
C LYS A 312 -15.01 -14.48 -15.55
N ASN A 313 -15.00 -13.22 -16.00
CA ASN A 313 -13.84 -12.60 -16.65
C ASN A 313 -13.09 -11.73 -15.64
N ILE A 314 -12.27 -12.37 -14.81
CA ILE A 314 -11.53 -11.70 -13.75
C ILE A 314 -10.05 -11.95 -13.97
N ASN A 315 -9.28 -10.88 -14.12
CA ASN A 315 -7.84 -10.90 -14.24
C ASN A 315 -7.20 -10.59 -12.88
N PHE A 316 -6.12 -11.30 -12.58
CA PHE A 316 -5.24 -10.98 -11.47
C PHE A 316 -4.04 -10.17 -11.98
N LYS A 317 -3.74 -9.07 -11.30
CA LYS A 317 -2.51 -8.27 -11.48
C LYS A 317 -1.85 -8.08 -10.13
N THR A 318 -0.55 -8.34 -10.06
CA THR A 318 0.25 -8.14 -8.84
C THR A 318 0.49 -6.68 -8.55
#